data_a3f6c2751ba061c566d478034aa2e1bf
#
_entry.id   a3f6c2751ba061c566d478034aa2e1bf
#
_cell.length_a   1.000
_cell.length_b   1.000
_cell.length_c   1.000
_cell.angle_alpha   90.00
_cell.angle_beta   90.00
_cell.angle_gamma   90.00
#
_symmetry.space_group_name_H-M   'P 1'
#
loop_
_entity.id
_entity.type
_entity.pdbx_description
1 polymer ?
#
loop_
_entity_poly.entity_id
_entity_poly.type
_entity_poly.pdbx_seq_one_letter_code
_entity_poly.pdbx_strand_id
1 'polypeptide(L)'
;MKHQSQARYPAPSEVVLRMFTDKDFHTRKLDAMGLKNYQVLDHTLDGKEFRIKIRRKVPMQAPALVKKFVPAESTVVNEERWNLKSRTGSVMVEPQGMPLEVSCVTAMKDQGGECVVSFDWTIKARVPLVGGALEKFVISDMERRAAEETEVAIRLLKDYR
;
A
#
# COMPACT_ATOMS: atom_id res chain seq x y z
N MET A 1 16.44 -4.04 -0.96
CA MET A 1 16.37 -3.73 0.48
C MET A 1 15.08 -4.28 1.05
N LYS A 2 15.14 -4.88 2.19
CA LYS A 2 13.98 -5.40 2.91
C LYS A 2 13.50 -4.39 3.93
N HIS A 3 12.18 -4.29 4.12
CA HIS A 3 11.60 -3.40 5.11
C HIS A 3 10.36 -4.04 5.70
N GLN A 4 10.27 -4.08 7.02
CA GLN A 4 9.12 -4.63 7.73
C GLN A 4 8.37 -3.52 8.44
N SER A 5 7.04 -3.58 8.38
CA SER A 5 6.18 -2.64 9.11
C SER A 5 4.92 -3.34 9.57
N GLN A 6 4.21 -2.71 10.49
CA GLN A 6 2.94 -3.20 11.01
C GLN A 6 1.97 -2.05 11.19
N ALA A 7 0.68 -2.36 11.05
CA ALA A 7 -0.40 -1.44 11.38
C ALA A 7 -1.37 -2.14 12.31
N ARG A 8 -1.90 -1.42 13.29
CA ARG A 8 -2.87 -1.94 14.26
C ARG A 8 -4.22 -1.27 14.05
N TYR A 9 -5.26 -2.09 14.05
CA TYR A 9 -6.63 -1.64 13.87
C TYR A 9 -7.48 -2.07 15.07
N PRO A 10 -8.31 -1.16 15.62
CA PRO A 10 -9.10 -1.45 16.83
C PRO A 10 -10.37 -2.26 16.51
N ALA A 11 -10.20 -3.41 15.88
CA ALA A 11 -11.27 -4.34 15.53
C ALA A 11 -10.69 -5.71 15.24
N PRO A 12 -11.49 -6.79 15.31
CA PRO A 12 -11.02 -8.12 14.91
C PRO A 12 -10.64 -8.17 13.43
N SER A 13 -9.75 -9.08 13.07
CA SER A 13 -9.29 -9.23 11.68
C SER A 13 -10.42 -9.52 10.70
N GLU A 14 -11.50 -10.17 11.15
CA GLU A 14 -12.69 -10.40 10.32
C GLU A 14 -13.28 -9.07 9.81
N VAL A 15 -13.37 -8.07 10.68
CA VAL A 15 -13.89 -6.74 10.32
C VAL A 15 -12.91 -6.00 9.43
N VAL A 16 -11.62 -6.03 9.77
CA VAL A 16 -10.57 -5.36 9.00
C VAL A 16 -10.45 -5.97 7.60
N LEU A 17 -10.53 -7.28 7.49
CA LEU A 17 -10.51 -7.96 6.19
C LEU A 17 -11.73 -7.57 5.35
N ARG A 18 -12.91 -7.47 5.96
CA ARG A 18 -14.14 -7.02 5.27
C ARG A 18 -13.93 -5.63 4.68
N MET A 19 -13.29 -4.74 5.41
CA MET A 19 -12.95 -3.40 4.92
C MET A 19 -11.95 -3.46 3.78
N PHE A 20 -10.83 -4.19 3.95
CA PHE A 20 -9.77 -4.27 2.94
C PHE A 20 -10.20 -4.96 1.66
N THR A 21 -11.26 -5.78 1.70
CA THR A 21 -11.78 -6.48 0.54
C THR A 21 -13.02 -5.81 -0.05
N ASP A 22 -13.26 -4.57 0.31
CA ASP A 22 -14.31 -3.74 -0.26
C ASP A 22 -13.68 -2.69 -1.19
N LYS A 23 -14.05 -2.71 -2.45
CA LYS A 23 -13.58 -1.74 -3.44
C LYS A 23 -13.80 -0.29 -2.99
N ASP A 24 -14.97 -0.01 -2.40
CA ASP A 24 -15.33 1.35 -1.98
C ASP A 24 -14.42 1.89 -0.87
N PHE A 25 -13.90 1.01 -0.01
CA PHE A 25 -12.91 1.42 0.96
C PHE A 25 -11.68 2.01 0.28
N HIS A 26 -11.15 1.34 -0.74
CA HIS A 26 -9.94 1.77 -1.44
C HIS A 26 -10.11 3.13 -2.11
N THR A 27 -11.23 3.37 -2.75
CA THR A 27 -11.49 4.66 -3.39
C THR A 27 -11.74 5.76 -2.37
N ARG A 28 -12.51 5.49 -1.32
CA ARG A 28 -12.76 6.44 -0.23
C ARG A 28 -11.48 6.82 0.50
N LYS A 29 -10.58 5.87 0.68
CA LYS A 29 -9.26 6.13 1.31
C LYS A 29 -8.46 7.11 0.46
N LEU A 30 -8.37 6.88 -0.84
CA LEU A 30 -7.66 7.77 -1.76
C LEU A 30 -8.26 9.18 -1.77
N ASP A 31 -9.58 9.28 -1.81
CA ASP A 31 -10.29 10.56 -1.75
C ASP A 31 -9.98 11.30 -0.45
N ALA A 32 -10.00 10.60 0.68
CA ALA A 32 -9.72 11.18 1.98
C ALA A 32 -8.28 11.66 2.12
N MET A 33 -7.35 11.03 1.39
CA MET A 33 -5.94 11.43 1.35
C MET A 33 -5.67 12.56 0.34
N GLY A 34 -6.69 13.04 -0.36
CA GLY A 34 -6.53 14.07 -1.37
C GLY A 34 -5.96 13.59 -2.70
N LEU A 35 -5.86 12.28 -2.90
CA LEU A 35 -5.34 11.70 -4.12
C LEU A 35 -6.50 11.43 -5.09
N LYS A 36 -6.92 12.45 -5.82
CA LYS A 36 -8.12 12.40 -6.66
C LYS A 36 -7.88 11.91 -8.08
N ASN A 37 -6.63 11.89 -8.53
CA ASN A 37 -6.27 11.44 -9.89
C ASN A 37 -5.94 9.95 -9.87
N TYR A 38 -6.98 9.11 -9.72
CA TYR A 38 -6.82 7.67 -9.74
C TYR A 38 -7.84 7.03 -10.65
N GLN A 39 -7.54 5.81 -11.07
CA GLN A 39 -8.43 4.98 -11.86
C GLN A 39 -8.35 3.53 -11.39
N VAL A 40 -9.49 2.93 -11.09
CA VAL A 40 -9.57 1.50 -10.80
C VAL A 40 -9.47 0.75 -12.13
N LEU A 41 -8.37 0.04 -12.33
CA LEU A 41 -8.10 -0.68 -13.58
C LEU A 41 -8.75 -2.06 -13.58
N ASP A 42 -8.84 -2.70 -12.42
CA ASP A 42 -9.40 -4.04 -12.30
C ASP A 42 -9.84 -4.27 -10.85
N HIS A 43 -10.87 -5.10 -10.70
CA HIS A 43 -11.39 -5.47 -9.38
C HIS A 43 -12.12 -6.81 -9.49
N THR A 44 -11.78 -7.73 -8.62
CA THR A 44 -12.49 -9.01 -8.49
C THR A 44 -12.66 -9.35 -7.02
N LEU A 45 -13.82 -9.90 -6.69
CA LEU A 45 -14.10 -10.46 -5.38
C LEU A 45 -14.96 -11.70 -5.58
N ASP A 46 -14.38 -12.86 -5.29
CA ASP A 46 -15.12 -14.11 -5.22
C ASP A 46 -15.08 -14.64 -3.79
N GLY A 47 -15.61 -15.81 -3.51
CA GLY A 47 -15.65 -16.36 -2.16
C GLY A 47 -14.27 -16.74 -1.56
N LYS A 48 -13.20 -16.62 -2.33
CA LYS A 48 -11.85 -17.08 -1.96
C LYS A 48 -10.81 -15.98 -1.96
N GLU A 49 -10.91 -15.04 -2.92
CA GLU A 49 -9.87 -14.05 -3.15
C GLU A 49 -10.45 -12.71 -3.54
N PHE A 50 -9.79 -11.65 -3.07
CA PHE A 50 -10.03 -10.27 -3.49
C PHE A 50 -8.80 -9.78 -4.24
N ARG A 51 -9.03 -9.01 -5.30
CA ARG A 51 -7.97 -8.32 -6.04
C ARG A 51 -8.47 -6.96 -6.48
N ILE A 52 -7.64 -5.95 -6.29
CA ILE A 52 -7.88 -4.61 -6.82
C ILE A 52 -6.60 -4.05 -7.43
N LYS A 53 -6.73 -3.44 -8.59
CA LYS A 53 -5.62 -2.79 -9.29
C LYS A 53 -5.99 -1.34 -9.55
N ILE A 54 -5.19 -0.43 -9.03
CA ILE A 54 -5.45 1.02 -9.11
C ILE A 54 -4.22 1.71 -9.67
N ARG A 55 -4.44 2.57 -10.67
CA ARG A 55 -3.44 3.52 -11.14
C ARG A 55 -3.71 4.87 -10.47
N ARG A 56 -2.69 5.49 -9.93
CA ARG A 56 -2.83 6.77 -9.24
C ARG A 56 -1.62 7.66 -9.50
N LYS A 57 -1.80 8.96 -9.36
CA LYS A 57 -0.71 9.92 -9.39
C LYS A 57 -0.37 10.35 -7.97
N VAL A 58 0.91 10.38 -7.68
CA VAL A 58 1.43 10.67 -6.34
C VAL A 58 2.49 11.75 -6.44
N PRO A 59 2.37 12.86 -5.71
CA PRO A 59 3.44 13.88 -5.67
C PRO A 59 4.66 13.30 -4.95
N MET A 60 5.83 13.61 -5.48
CA MET A 60 7.10 13.13 -4.94
C MET A 60 8.06 14.30 -4.76
N GLN A 61 8.78 14.31 -3.65
CA GLN A 61 9.84 15.28 -3.36
C GLN A 61 11.12 14.52 -3.03
N ALA A 62 11.91 14.26 -4.06
CA ALA A 62 13.13 13.48 -3.94
C ALA A 62 14.33 14.38 -3.60
N PRO A 63 15.27 13.88 -2.75
CA PRO A 63 16.53 14.58 -2.53
C PRO A 63 17.36 14.68 -3.82
N ALA A 64 18.24 15.67 -3.89
CA ALA A 64 19.02 15.98 -5.08
C ALA A 64 19.76 14.76 -5.66
N LEU A 65 20.24 13.88 -4.79
CA LEU A 65 21.03 12.70 -5.18
C LEU A 65 20.26 11.75 -6.10
N VAL A 66 18.94 11.63 -5.91
CA VAL A 66 18.09 10.69 -6.66
C VAL A 66 17.02 11.38 -7.50
N LYS A 67 17.01 12.72 -7.50
CA LYS A 67 15.95 13.52 -8.14
C LYS A 67 15.74 13.19 -9.61
N LYS A 68 16.80 12.89 -10.36
CA LYS A 68 16.68 12.57 -11.79
C LYS A 68 15.96 11.24 -12.05
N PHE A 69 15.83 10.38 -11.05
CA PHE A 69 15.13 9.09 -11.17
C PHE A 69 13.70 9.14 -10.65
N VAL A 70 13.29 10.27 -10.07
CA VAL A 70 11.99 10.42 -9.41
C VAL A 70 11.25 11.60 -10.01
N PRO A 71 10.21 11.36 -10.83
CA PRO A 71 9.37 12.45 -11.34
C PRO A 71 8.69 13.20 -10.19
N ALA A 72 8.49 14.50 -10.34
CA ALA A 72 7.80 15.33 -9.35
C ALA A 72 6.39 14.82 -9.07
N GLU A 73 5.73 14.26 -10.09
CA GLU A 73 4.47 13.55 -9.97
C GLU A 73 4.66 12.18 -10.61
N SER A 74 4.59 11.13 -9.79
CA SER A 74 4.75 9.75 -10.26
C SER A 74 3.40 9.11 -10.51
N THR A 75 3.30 8.41 -11.64
CA THR A 75 2.17 7.52 -11.90
C THR A 75 2.52 6.16 -11.32
N VAL A 76 1.71 5.67 -10.41
CA VAL A 76 1.96 4.42 -9.69
C VAL A 76 0.78 3.47 -9.91
N VAL A 77 1.08 2.22 -10.26
CA VAL A 77 0.06 1.18 -10.35
C VAL A 77 0.25 0.23 -9.17
N ASN A 78 -0.80 0.11 -8.34
CA ASN A 78 -0.82 -0.80 -7.20
C ASN A 78 -1.77 -1.95 -7.50
N GLU A 79 -1.32 -3.18 -7.21
CA GLU A 79 -2.19 -4.34 -7.20
C GLU A 79 -2.16 -4.97 -5.82
N GLU A 80 -3.32 -5.03 -5.17
CA GLU A 80 -3.46 -5.63 -3.85
C GLU A 80 -4.34 -6.87 -3.94
N ARG A 81 -3.89 -7.95 -3.30
CA ARG A 81 -4.60 -9.23 -3.26
C ARG A 81 -4.74 -9.70 -1.82
N TRP A 82 -5.87 -10.32 -1.50
CA TRP A 82 -6.13 -10.95 -0.22
C TRP A 82 -6.77 -12.31 -0.39
N ASN A 83 -6.25 -13.31 0.30
CA ASN A 83 -6.90 -14.61 0.45
C ASN A 83 -7.83 -14.51 1.65
N LEU A 84 -9.13 -14.71 1.43
CA LEU A 84 -10.17 -14.50 2.46
C LEU A 84 -10.10 -15.54 3.58
N LYS A 85 -9.58 -16.72 3.29
CA LYS A 85 -9.49 -17.81 4.27
C LYS A 85 -8.24 -17.67 5.14
N SER A 86 -7.09 -17.53 4.53
CA SER A 86 -5.82 -17.45 5.25
C SER A 86 -5.53 -16.07 5.82
N ARG A 87 -6.23 -15.04 5.32
CA ARG A 87 -6.01 -13.63 5.69
C ARG A 87 -4.58 -13.18 5.41
N THR A 88 -4.02 -13.71 4.33
CA THR A 88 -2.73 -13.31 3.79
C THR A 88 -2.91 -12.71 2.41
N GLY A 89 -1.97 -11.91 1.99
CA GLY A 89 -2.07 -11.25 0.71
C GLY A 89 -0.75 -10.74 0.19
N SER A 90 -0.84 -9.91 -0.83
CA SER A 90 0.32 -9.30 -1.46
C SER A 90 -0.02 -7.92 -2.00
N VAL A 91 0.99 -7.07 -2.10
CA VAL A 91 0.90 -5.78 -2.75
C VAL A 91 2.06 -5.69 -3.75
N MET A 92 1.73 -5.39 -5.00
CA MET A 92 2.70 -5.07 -6.03
C MET A 92 2.58 -3.60 -6.34
N VAL A 93 3.69 -2.89 -6.32
CA VAL A 93 3.72 -1.46 -6.61
C VAL A 93 4.63 -1.22 -7.80
N GLU A 94 4.09 -0.63 -8.85
CA GLU A 94 4.83 -0.33 -10.07
C GLU A 94 4.87 1.18 -10.27
N PRO A 95 5.94 1.85 -9.81
CA PRO A 95 6.11 3.28 -10.08
C PRO A 95 6.64 3.45 -11.50
N GLN A 96 5.79 3.97 -12.37
CA GLN A 96 6.13 4.14 -13.79
C GLN A 96 7.23 5.18 -13.95
N GLY A 97 8.18 4.90 -14.85
CA GLY A 97 9.30 5.80 -15.11
C GLY A 97 10.39 5.81 -14.05
N MET A 98 10.30 4.94 -13.06
CA MET A 98 11.33 4.78 -12.03
C MET A 98 11.96 3.39 -12.13
N PRO A 99 13.29 3.28 -12.00
CA PRO A 99 13.99 1.98 -12.09
C PRO A 99 13.88 1.21 -10.76
N LEU A 100 12.65 0.87 -10.37
CA LEU A 100 12.32 0.25 -9.08
C LEU A 100 11.39 -0.93 -9.24
N GLU A 101 11.63 -1.95 -8.41
CA GLU A 101 10.67 -3.03 -8.17
C GLU A 101 10.27 -2.97 -6.70
N VAL A 102 8.97 -2.93 -6.44
CA VAL A 102 8.42 -2.86 -5.07
C VAL A 102 7.34 -3.91 -4.92
N SER A 103 7.51 -4.79 -3.94
CA SER A 103 6.53 -5.83 -3.64
C SER A 103 6.42 -6.02 -2.13
N CYS A 104 5.29 -6.59 -1.72
CA CYS A 104 5.01 -6.82 -0.30
C CYS A 104 4.21 -8.09 -0.11
N VAL A 105 4.52 -8.81 0.96
CA VAL A 105 3.69 -9.90 1.46
C VAL A 105 3.00 -9.38 2.71
N THR A 106 1.68 -9.60 2.81
CA THR A 106 0.86 -9.10 3.91
C THR A 106 0.19 -10.22 4.67
N ALA A 107 -0.05 -10.02 5.94
CA ALA A 107 -0.81 -10.97 6.76
C ALA A 107 -1.57 -10.22 7.87
N MET A 108 -2.76 -10.71 8.18
CA MET A 108 -3.57 -10.21 9.30
C MET A 108 -3.56 -11.23 10.42
N LYS A 109 -3.47 -10.74 11.66
CA LYS A 109 -3.47 -11.58 12.85
C LYS A 109 -4.26 -10.89 13.95
N ASP A 110 -5.12 -11.65 14.62
CA ASP A 110 -5.81 -11.14 15.80
C ASP A 110 -4.88 -11.13 17.00
N GLN A 111 -4.92 -10.05 17.76
CA GLN A 111 -4.11 -9.89 18.96
C GLN A 111 -4.89 -9.06 19.98
N GLY A 112 -5.46 -9.73 20.99
CA GLY A 112 -6.16 -9.05 22.07
C GLY A 112 -7.36 -8.21 21.62
N GLY A 113 -8.14 -8.69 20.66
CA GLY A 113 -9.31 -7.96 20.14
C GLY A 113 -8.99 -6.94 19.07
N GLU A 114 -7.71 -6.73 18.79
CA GLU A 114 -7.24 -5.88 17.70
C GLU A 114 -6.75 -6.74 16.54
N CYS A 115 -6.65 -6.12 15.37
CA CYS A 115 -6.02 -6.73 14.20
C CYS A 115 -4.65 -6.10 13.98
N VAL A 116 -3.63 -6.94 13.85
CA VAL A 116 -2.30 -6.51 13.45
C VAL A 116 -2.09 -6.94 12.01
N VAL A 117 -1.84 -5.98 11.13
CA VAL A 117 -1.49 -6.24 9.73
C VAL A 117 0.02 -6.08 9.59
N SER A 118 0.68 -7.12 9.14
CA SER A 118 2.13 -7.09 8.90
C SER A 118 2.41 -6.90 7.42
N PHE A 119 3.48 -6.17 7.12
CA PHE A 119 3.93 -5.88 5.77
C PHE A 119 5.42 -6.21 5.66
N ASP A 120 5.74 -7.16 4.79
CA ASP A 120 7.13 -7.52 4.47
C ASP A 120 7.44 -7.01 3.07
N TRP A 121 8.10 -5.87 3.01
CA TRP A 121 8.44 -5.19 1.77
C TRP A 121 9.77 -5.62 1.20
N THR A 122 9.84 -5.71 -0.11
CA THR A 122 11.08 -5.85 -0.87
C THR A 122 11.14 -4.70 -1.87
N ILE A 123 12.15 -3.86 -1.74
CA ILE A 123 12.39 -2.71 -2.61
C ILE A 123 13.75 -2.89 -3.28
N LYS A 124 13.76 -2.89 -4.60
CA LYS A 124 14.98 -3.08 -5.38
C LYS A 124 15.11 -2.00 -6.44
N ALA A 125 16.14 -1.17 -6.32
CA ALA A 125 16.48 -0.16 -7.32
C ALA A 125 17.51 -0.74 -8.29
N ARG A 126 17.27 -0.53 -9.58
CA ARG A 126 18.19 -0.95 -10.65
C ARG A 126 19.00 0.24 -11.16
N VAL A 127 19.73 0.87 -10.25
CA VAL A 127 20.55 2.04 -10.54
C VAL A 127 21.93 1.83 -9.92
N PRO A 128 23.00 1.89 -10.72
CA PRO A 128 24.36 1.82 -10.16
C PRO A 128 24.65 3.00 -9.25
N LEU A 129 25.46 2.79 -8.22
CA LEU A 129 25.99 3.77 -7.28
C LEU A 129 24.97 4.41 -6.34
N VAL A 130 23.81 4.83 -6.83
CA VAL A 130 22.80 5.52 -6.01
C VAL A 130 21.57 4.66 -5.71
N GLY A 131 21.58 3.38 -6.08
CA GLY A 131 20.47 2.47 -5.86
C GLY A 131 20.04 2.40 -4.40
N GLY A 132 20.97 2.30 -3.49
CA GLY A 132 20.70 2.28 -2.05
C GLY A 132 20.04 3.56 -1.55
N ALA A 133 20.46 4.71 -2.06
CA ALA A 133 19.85 5.99 -1.70
C ALA A 133 18.41 6.09 -2.22
N LEU A 134 18.16 5.58 -3.43
CA LEU A 134 16.82 5.55 -4.00
C LEU A 134 15.89 4.63 -3.20
N GLU A 135 16.38 3.44 -2.82
CA GLU A 135 15.61 2.52 -1.97
C GLU A 135 15.24 3.14 -0.63
N LYS A 136 16.20 3.81 0.02
CA LYS A 136 15.96 4.49 1.31
C LYS A 136 14.94 5.62 1.17
N PHE A 137 15.01 6.38 0.08
CA PHE A 137 14.03 7.43 -0.18
C PHE A 137 12.62 6.85 -0.31
N VAL A 138 12.47 5.76 -1.07
CA VAL A 138 11.18 5.11 -1.28
C VAL A 138 10.62 4.58 0.04
N ILE A 139 11.45 3.93 0.87
CA ILE A 139 11.03 3.44 2.19
C ILE A 139 10.55 4.59 3.06
N SER A 140 11.29 5.68 3.12
CA SER A 140 10.92 6.86 3.90
C SER A 140 9.59 7.45 3.44
N ASP A 141 9.39 7.56 2.13
CA ASP A 141 8.14 8.05 1.55
C ASP A 141 6.96 7.13 1.89
N MET A 142 7.18 5.82 1.79
CA MET A 142 6.17 4.81 2.12
C MET A 142 5.79 4.86 3.61
N GLU A 143 6.75 5.00 4.51
CA GLU A 143 6.47 5.10 5.94
C GLU A 143 5.60 6.33 6.26
N ARG A 144 5.91 7.46 5.67
CA ARG A 144 5.14 8.67 5.86
C ARG A 144 3.71 8.53 5.36
N ARG A 145 3.53 7.92 4.20
CA ARG A 145 2.19 7.68 3.63
C ARG A 145 1.43 6.61 4.39
N ALA A 146 2.11 5.59 4.87
CA ALA A 146 1.48 4.49 5.61
C ALA A 146 0.85 4.99 6.92
N ALA A 147 1.48 5.93 7.59
CA ALA A 147 0.91 6.53 8.80
C ALA A 147 -0.42 7.24 8.50
N GLU A 148 -0.46 8.01 7.43
CA GLU A 148 -1.68 8.70 6.98
C GLU A 148 -2.75 7.70 6.54
N GLU A 149 -2.37 6.69 5.76
CA GLU A 149 -3.29 5.65 5.30
C GLU A 149 -3.93 4.90 6.46
N THR A 150 -3.14 4.55 7.47
CA THR A 150 -3.65 3.86 8.65
C THR A 150 -4.65 4.72 9.41
N GLU A 151 -4.36 5.99 9.59
CA GLU A 151 -5.26 6.92 10.26
C GLU A 151 -6.59 7.05 9.52
N VAL A 152 -6.55 7.21 8.20
CA VAL A 152 -7.76 7.26 7.36
C VAL A 152 -8.51 5.94 7.45
N ALA A 153 -7.82 4.81 7.34
CA ALA A 153 -8.45 3.49 7.41
C ALA A 153 -9.16 3.26 8.76
N ILE A 154 -8.57 3.70 9.85
CA ILE A 154 -9.20 3.59 11.19
C ILE A 154 -10.49 4.40 11.24
N ARG A 155 -10.51 5.59 10.65
CA ARG A 155 -11.74 6.40 10.57
C ARG A 155 -12.84 5.72 9.75
N LEU A 156 -12.48 5.07 8.64
CA LEU A 156 -13.43 4.38 7.79
C LEU A 156 -13.89 3.04 8.39
N LEU A 157 -13.10 2.47 9.28
CA LEU A 157 -13.34 1.15 9.87
C LEU A 157 -14.70 1.06 10.58
N LYS A 158 -15.15 2.13 11.19
CA LYS A 158 -16.44 2.17 11.90
C LYS A 158 -17.63 1.84 11.01
N ASP A 159 -17.51 2.04 9.70
CA ASP A 159 -18.56 1.71 8.74
C ASP A 159 -18.66 0.20 8.45
N TYR A 160 -17.70 -0.57 8.95
CA TYR A 160 -17.60 -2.02 8.71
C TYR A 160 -17.88 -2.87 9.96
N ARG A 161 -18.10 -2.22 11.08
CA ARG A 161 -18.42 -2.90 12.35
C ARG A 161 -19.86 -3.36 12.43
#